data_6a3ed112dcab34b751dfd4fe89090ce5
#
_entry.id   6a3ed112dcab34b751dfd4fe89090ce5
#
_cell.length_a   1.000
_cell.length_b   1.000
_cell.length_c   1.000
_cell.angle_alpha   90.00
_cell.angle_beta   90.00
_cell.angle_gamma   90.00
#
_symmetry.space_group_name_H-M   'P 1'
#
loop_
_entity.id
_entity.type
_entity.pdbx_description
1 polymer ?
#
loop_
_entity_poly.entity_id
_entity_poly.type
_entity_poly.pdbx_seq_one_letter_code
_entity_poly.pdbx_strand_id
1 'polypeptide(L)' 'MNADTFKGKWGQFKGELKQRWGKFTDDDLLQIEGNYDKFLGKVQERYGAQKDDIAGWADKWFQGNKPEPVERNPVR' A
#
# COMPACT_ATOMS: atom_id res chain seq x y z
N MET A 1 -6.75 3.64 -7.95
CA MET A 1 -5.58 2.75 -8.15
C MET A 1 -5.99 1.57 -9.00
N ASN A 2 -5.11 1.11 -9.86
CA ASN A 2 -5.40 -0.07 -10.66
C ASN A 2 -4.24 -1.05 -10.56
N ALA A 3 -4.43 -2.24 -11.13
CA ALA A 3 -3.45 -3.32 -10.99
C ALA A 3 -2.09 -2.96 -11.59
N ASP A 4 -2.10 -2.26 -12.70
CA ASP A 4 -0.85 -1.88 -13.35
C ASP A 4 -0.06 -0.88 -12.51
N THR A 5 -0.76 0.08 -11.93
CA THR A 5 -0.12 1.06 -11.06
C THR A 5 0.46 0.38 -9.81
N PHE A 6 -0.31 -0.53 -9.24
CA PHE A 6 0.13 -1.26 -8.06
C PHE A 6 1.40 -2.04 -8.37
N LYS A 7 1.40 -2.76 -9.46
CA LYS A 7 2.56 -3.55 -9.86
C LYS A 7 3.75 -2.65 -10.17
N GLY A 8 3.52 -1.57 -10.89
CA GLY A 8 4.60 -0.68 -11.30
C GLY A 8 5.29 0.00 -10.15
N LYS A 9 4.58 0.27 -9.07
CA LYS A 9 5.15 0.95 -7.92
C LYS A 9 5.41 0.02 -6.74
N TRP A 10 5.25 -1.26 -6.95
CA TRP A 10 5.39 -2.25 -5.89
C TRP A 10 6.74 -2.16 -5.16
N GLY A 11 7.80 -1.97 -5.91
CA GLY A 11 9.14 -1.89 -5.31
C GLY A 11 9.26 -0.81 -4.26
N GLN A 12 8.66 0.35 -4.53
CA GLN A 12 8.66 1.45 -3.57
C GLN A 12 7.64 1.21 -2.45
N PHE A 13 6.47 0.74 -2.83
CA PHE A 13 5.38 0.54 -1.88
C PHE A 13 5.74 -0.50 -0.83
N LYS A 14 6.37 -1.59 -1.23
CA LYS A 14 6.66 -2.66 -0.27
C LYS A 14 7.60 -2.20 0.83
N GLY A 15 8.50 -1.28 0.52
CA GLY A 15 9.39 -0.74 1.54
C GLY A 15 8.62 0.04 2.59
N GLU A 16 7.69 0.88 2.14
CA GLU A 16 6.85 1.64 3.06
C GLU A 16 5.92 0.72 3.83
N LEU A 17 5.37 -0.26 3.15
CA LEU A 17 4.47 -1.22 3.77
C LEU A 17 5.15 -1.94 4.92
N LYS A 18 6.35 -2.44 4.69
CA LYS A 18 7.07 -3.16 5.71
C LYS A 18 7.43 -2.26 6.89
N GLN A 19 7.80 -1.02 6.60
CA GLN A 19 8.14 -0.07 7.65
C GLN A 19 6.95 0.28 8.52
N ARG A 20 5.81 0.49 7.89
CA ARG A 20 4.63 0.93 8.61
C ARG A 20 3.85 -0.22 9.23
N TRP A 21 3.82 -1.36 8.56
CA TRP A 21 3.03 -2.51 8.97
C TRP A 21 3.96 -3.70 9.17
N GLY A 22 4.58 -3.75 10.33
CA GLY A 22 5.71 -4.65 10.58
C GLY A 22 5.38 -6.13 10.66
N LYS A 23 4.08 -6.50 10.68
CA LYS A 23 3.73 -7.92 10.70
C LYS A 23 3.95 -8.60 9.35
N PHE A 24 4.09 -7.82 8.28
CA PHE A 24 4.40 -8.41 6.98
C PHE A 24 5.85 -8.87 6.98
N THR A 25 6.08 -10.09 6.54
CA THR A 25 7.43 -10.63 6.41
C THR A 25 7.90 -10.47 4.99
N ASP A 26 9.21 -10.65 4.78
CA ASP A 26 9.74 -10.63 3.42
C ASP A 26 9.08 -11.70 2.55
N ASP A 27 8.79 -12.84 3.13
CA ASP A 27 8.11 -13.91 2.42
C ASP A 27 6.69 -13.49 2.00
N ASP A 28 5.98 -12.82 2.89
CA ASP A 28 4.66 -12.29 2.54
C ASP A 28 4.74 -11.35 1.35
N LEU A 29 5.73 -10.44 1.38
CA LEU A 29 5.90 -9.47 0.31
C LEU A 29 6.24 -10.16 -1.00
N LEU A 30 7.03 -11.21 -0.93
CA LEU A 30 7.37 -11.98 -2.10
C LEU A 30 6.14 -12.64 -2.70
N GLN A 31 5.26 -13.18 -1.87
CA GLN A 31 4.05 -13.80 -2.34
C GLN A 31 3.10 -12.80 -3.00
N ILE A 32 3.08 -11.58 -2.49
CA ILE A 32 2.25 -10.52 -3.08
C ILE A 32 2.79 -10.12 -4.45
N GLU A 33 4.08 -9.80 -4.51
CA GLU A 33 4.79 -9.53 -5.76
C GLU A 33 4.05 -8.59 -6.71
N GLY A 34 3.48 -7.53 -6.18
CA GLY A 34 2.80 -6.56 -7.02
C GLY A 34 1.40 -6.94 -7.45
N ASN A 35 0.84 -7.98 -6.88
CA ASN A 35 -0.53 -8.39 -7.17
C ASN A 35 -1.46 -7.85 -6.09
N TYR A 36 -2.39 -6.98 -6.49
CA TYR A 36 -3.25 -6.30 -5.54
C TYR A 36 -4.17 -7.26 -4.78
N ASP A 37 -4.73 -8.25 -5.47
CA ASP A 37 -5.60 -9.22 -4.81
C ASP A 37 -4.85 -10.01 -3.74
N LYS A 38 -3.62 -10.40 -4.04
CA LYS A 38 -2.80 -11.10 -3.07
C LYS A 38 -2.43 -10.19 -1.90
N PHE A 39 -2.22 -8.91 -2.19
CA PHE A 39 -1.97 -7.93 -1.14
C PHE A 39 -3.15 -7.88 -0.17
N LEU A 40 -4.37 -7.77 -0.70
CA LEU A 40 -5.55 -7.73 0.17
C LEU A 40 -5.71 -9.02 0.96
N GLY A 41 -5.39 -10.15 0.35
CA GLY A 41 -5.43 -11.44 1.06
C GLY A 41 -4.45 -11.50 2.21
N LYS A 42 -3.24 -10.99 2.00
CA LYS A 42 -2.25 -10.95 3.07
C LYS A 42 -2.63 -9.96 4.16
N VAL A 43 -3.22 -8.84 3.78
CA VAL A 43 -3.72 -7.87 4.75
C VAL A 43 -4.77 -8.53 5.64
N GLN A 44 -5.69 -9.25 5.03
CA GLN A 44 -6.72 -9.95 5.78
C GLN A 44 -6.10 -11.00 6.72
N GLU A 45 -5.10 -11.70 6.23
CA GLU A 45 -4.46 -12.74 7.00
C GLU A 45 -3.69 -12.21 8.20
N ARG A 46 -2.96 -11.11 8.02
CA ARG A 46 -2.10 -10.57 9.07
C ARG A 46 -2.78 -9.54 9.95
N TYR A 47 -3.74 -8.82 9.39
CA TYR A 47 -4.34 -7.68 10.08
C TYR A 47 -5.85 -7.64 9.96
N GLY A 48 -6.52 -8.76 9.86
CA GLY A 48 -7.96 -8.83 9.58
C GLY A 48 -8.78 -7.63 10.05
N ALA A 49 -8.70 -7.30 11.34
CA ALA A 49 -9.51 -6.22 11.90
C ALA A 49 -9.09 -4.83 11.37
N GLN A 50 -7.87 -4.71 10.88
CA GLN A 50 -7.35 -3.43 10.39
C GLN A 50 -7.28 -3.39 8.87
N LYS A 51 -7.94 -4.31 8.20
CA LYS A 51 -7.87 -4.40 6.75
C LYS A 51 -8.28 -3.10 6.08
N ASP A 52 -9.37 -2.50 6.54
CA ASP A 52 -9.87 -1.27 5.94
C ASP A 52 -8.89 -0.12 6.14
N ASP A 53 -8.24 -0.07 7.29
CA ASP A 53 -7.24 0.96 7.57
C ASP A 53 -6.07 0.84 6.60
N ILE A 54 -5.58 -0.38 6.42
CA ILE A 54 -4.44 -0.60 5.54
C ILE A 54 -4.82 -0.35 4.09
N ALA A 55 -5.99 -0.81 3.67
CA ALA A 55 -6.44 -0.59 2.31
C ALA A 55 -6.61 0.90 2.01
N GLY A 56 -7.16 1.64 2.98
CA GLY A 56 -7.30 3.09 2.83
C GLY A 56 -5.96 3.78 2.75
N TRP A 57 -5.02 3.37 3.59
CA TRP A 57 -3.67 3.91 3.54
C TRP A 57 -3.02 3.63 2.19
N ALA A 58 -3.17 2.42 1.70
CA ALA A 58 -2.58 2.05 0.42
C ALA A 58 -3.16 2.89 -0.72
N ASP A 59 -4.48 3.06 -0.72
CA ASP A 59 -5.12 3.89 -1.74
C ASP A 59 -4.57 5.31 -1.71
N LYS A 60 -4.43 5.88 -0.52
CA LYS A 60 -3.91 7.23 -0.38
C LYS A 60 -2.46 7.30 -0.82
N TRP A 61 -1.69 6.28 -0.50
CA TRP A 61 -0.30 6.24 -0.90
C TRP A 61 -0.16 6.26 -2.42
N PHE A 62 -0.97 5.47 -3.10
CA PHE A 62 -0.91 5.41 -4.55
C PHE A 62 -1.48 6.65 -5.22
N GLN A 63 -2.52 7.23 -4.65
CA GLN A 63 -3.09 8.46 -5.18
C GLN A 63 -2.21 9.66 -4.90
N GLY A 64 -1.71 9.74 -3.69
CA GLY A 64 -0.94 10.88 -3.24
C GLY A 64 0.54 10.70 -3.35
N ASN A 65 0.95 9.73 -4.08
CA ASN A 65 2.35 9.45 -4.23
C ASN A 65 3.11 10.57 -4.92
N LYS A 66 2.41 11.49 -5.51
CA LYS A 66 3.01 12.74 -5.80
C LYS A 66 2.85 13.59 -4.61
N PRO A 67 3.73 14.40 -4.41
CA PRO A 67 3.71 15.24 -3.24
C PRO A 67 2.45 16.02 -3.20
N GLU A 68 1.84 16.14 -2.47
CA GLU A 68 0.56 16.66 -2.39
C GLU A 68 0.35 17.89 -2.32
N PRO A 69 0.46 17.93 -2.59
CA PRO A 69 0.16 18.76 -2.54
C PRO A 69 -0.34 19.47 -2.08
N VAL A 70 -0.24 19.32 -2.01
CA VAL A 70 -0.76 19.80 -1.64
C VAL A 70 -1.40 20.36 -1.38
N GLU A 71 -1.54 20.27 -1.29
CA GLU A 71 -2.18 20.79 -1.06
C GLU A 71 -2.58 21.36 -0.74
N ARG A 72 -2.44 21.47 -0.65
CA ARG A 72 -2.79 22.16 -0.29
C ARG A 72 -2.96 22.93 -0.33
N ASN A 73 -2.85 23.08 -0.51
CA ASN A 73 -2.99 23.92 -0.60
C ASN A 73 -3.12 24.67 -0.70
N PRO A 74 -3.12 24.85 -0.67
CA PRO A 74 -3.27 25.62 -0.74
C PRO A 74 -3.43 26.40 -0.70
N VAL A 75 -3.44 26.46 -0.86
CA VAL A 75 -3.61 27.27 -0.84
C VAL A 75 -3.66 28.03 -0.81
N ARG A 76 -3.71 28.16 -0.80
CA ARG A 76 -3.73 28.93 -0.70
C ARG A 76 -3.80 29.67 -0.56
#